data_9af20eb230bd4a0b321f7554b90a7961
#
_entry.id   9af20eb230bd4a0b321f7554b90a7961
#
_cell.length_a   1.000
_cell.length_b   1.000
_cell.length_c   1.000
_cell.angle_alpha   90.00
_cell.angle_beta   90.00
_cell.angle_gamma   90.00
#
_symmetry.space_group_name_H-M   'P 1'
#
loop_
_entity.id
_entity.type
_entity.pdbx_description
1 polymer ?
#
loop_
_entity_poly.entity_id
_entity_poly.type
_entity_poly.pdbx_seq_one_letter_code
_entity_poly.pdbx_strand_id
1 'polypeptide(L)'
;VALGTWQHFTIPISEYEEEIFEDGLGFDGSSIRGWQAINASDMLVMPDPTTAVIDPFCAAPTLSLVCNIVDPITKEDYTRDPRNIARKAEAYLKSTGIGDVAYFGPEPEFFVFDDVRFDQNQHEAYYHIDSVEGVWNSGKDEKPNLGYKPRYKEGYFPVPPIDSQQDLRQEMVQYMEKVGIRVE
;
A
#
# COMPACT_ATOMS: atom_id res chain seq x y z
N VAL A 1 4.18 -5.45 -5.76
CA VAL A 1 5.27 -6.29 -6.30
C VAL A 1 5.92 -7.11 -5.20
N ALA A 2 6.81 -8.03 -5.55
CA ALA A 2 7.40 -9.01 -4.62
C ALA A 2 8.11 -8.41 -3.38
N LEU A 3 8.56 -7.16 -3.46
CA LEU A 3 9.21 -6.45 -2.35
C LEU A 3 8.22 -5.64 -1.47
N GLY A 4 6.93 -5.82 -1.65
CA GLY A 4 5.89 -5.11 -0.90
C GLY A 4 5.62 -3.68 -1.34
N THR A 5 6.31 -3.18 -2.37
CA THR A 5 6.06 -1.85 -2.92
C THR A 5 4.95 -1.87 -3.96
N TRP A 6 4.12 -0.84 -3.97
CA TRP A 6 3.24 -0.54 -5.10
C TRP A 6 4.01 0.26 -6.13
N GLN A 7 3.69 0.02 -7.38
CA GLN A 7 4.22 0.79 -8.51
C GLN A 7 3.08 1.17 -9.41
N HIS A 8 3.18 2.32 -10.05
CA HIS A 8 2.16 2.84 -10.93
C HIS A 8 2.79 3.58 -12.11
N PHE A 9 2.00 3.78 -13.13
CA PHE A 9 2.17 4.83 -14.12
C PHE A 9 0.80 5.46 -14.40
N THR A 10 0.79 6.61 -15.02
CA THR A 10 -0.42 7.36 -15.30
C THR A 10 -0.49 7.65 -16.79
N ILE A 11 -1.66 7.49 -17.37
CA ILE A 11 -1.96 7.92 -18.72
C ILE A 11 -2.91 9.13 -18.68
N PRO A 12 -2.80 10.09 -19.60
CA PRO A 12 -3.77 11.16 -19.69
C PRO A 12 -5.10 10.63 -20.20
N ILE A 13 -6.21 11.29 -19.85
CA ILE A 13 -7.54 10.87 -20.29
C ILE A 13 -7.70 10.86 -21.81
N SER A 14 -6.90 11.64 -22.51
CA SER A 14 -6.87 11.63 -23.98
C SER A 14 -6.35 10.34 -24.61
N GLU A 15 -5.61 9.55 -23.83
CA GLU A 15 -5.06 8.24 -24.24
C GLU A 15 -5.93 7.08 -23.72
N TYR A 16 -7.06 7.40 -23.08
CA TYR A 16 -7.96 6.37 -22.61
C TYR A 16 -8.80 5.83 -23.76
N GLU A 17 -8.76 4.52 -23.94
CA GLU A 17 -9.59 3.75 -24.86
C GLU A 17 -10.18 2.54 -24.12
N GLU A 18 -11.40 2.12 -24.48
CA GLU A 18 -12.06 0.98 -23.79
C GLU A 18 -11.29 -0.32 -23.99
N GLU A 19 -10.56 -0.44 -25.10
CA GLU A 19 -9.72 -1.57 -25.45
C GLU A 19 -8.60 -1.85 -24.43
N ILE A 20 -8.25 -0.86 -23.60
CA ILE A 20 -7.27 -1.04 -22.50
C ILE A 20 -7.64 -2.20 -21.59
N PHE A 21 -8.91 -2.49 -21.39
CA PHE A 21 -9.36 -3.60 -20.55
C PHE A 21 -9.19 -4.97 -21.24
N GLU A 22 -9.07 -5.01 -22.55
CA GLU A 22 -8.87 -6.24 -23.34
C GLU A 22 -7.40 -6.41 -23.74
N ASP A 23 -6.78 -5.35 -24.24
CA ASP A 23 -5.42 -5.38 -24.75
C ASP A 23 -4.36 -5.17 -23.68
N GLY A 24 -4.70 -4.44 -22.62
CA GLY A 24 -3.77 -4.04 -21.58
C GLY A 24 -2.87 -2.89 -21.99
N LEU A 25 -1.98 -2.50 -21.09
CA LEU A 25 -0.98 -1.45 -21.31
C LEU A 25 0.42 -2.03 -21.09
N GLY A 26 1.31 -1.77 -22.06
CA GLY A 26 2.68 -2.24 -22.02
C GLY A 26 3.54 -1.53 -20.97
N PHE A 27 4.42 -2.28 -20.32
CA PHE A 27 5.45 -1.74 -19.45
C PHE A 27 6.71 -2.62 -19.44
N ASP A 28 7.83 -2.04 -18.99
CA ASP A 28 9.11 -2.74 -18.85
C ASP A 28 9.20 -3.48 -17.50
N GLY A 29 8.96 -4.80 -17.53
CA GLY A 29 9.07 -5.66 -16.35
C GLY A 29 10.48 -5.83 -15.82
N SER A 30 11.53 -5.54 -16.61
CA SER A 30 12.92 -5.60 -16.15
C SER A 30 13.27 -4.45 -15.18
N SER A 31 12.53 -3.36 -15.24
CA SER A 31 12.64 -2.25 -14.29
C SER A 31 12.08 -2.58 -12.91
N ILE A 32 11.35 -3.69 -12.77
CA ILE A 32 10.84 -4.16 -11.49
C ILE A 32 11.79 -5.22 -10.93
N ARG A 33 12.41 -4.90 -9.80
CA ARG A 33 13.40 -5.78 -9.17
C ARG A 33 12.84 -7.18 -8.90
N GLY A 34 13.52 -8.19 -9.43
CA GLY A 34 13.19 -9.59 -9.25
C GLY A 34 12.12 -10.14 -10.18
N TRP A 35 11.67 -9.37 -11.17
CA TRP A 35 10.66 -9.81 -12.14
C TRP A 35 11.29 -10.41 -13.38
N GLN A 36 11.66 -9.61 -14.37
CA GLN A 36 12.12 -10.09 -15.67
C GLN A 36 13.56 -9.68 -15.97
N ALA A 37 14.21 -10.45 -16.85
CA ALA A 37 15.46 -10.05 -17.44
C ALA A 37 15.22 -9.12 -18.65
N ILE A 38 16.20 -8.30 -18.99
CA ILE A 38 16.11 -7.30 -20.06
C ILE A 38 15.75 -7.89 -21.43
N ASN A 39 16.12 -9.12 -21.69
CA ASN A 39 15.81 -9.81 -22.95
C ASN A 39 14.39 -10.38 -23.04
N ALA A 40 13.60 -10.25 -21.98
CA ALA A 40 12.19 -10.66 -21.91
C ALA A 40 11.41 -9.65 -21.05
N SER A 41 11.65 -8.35 -21.26
CA SER A 41 11.21 -7.27 -20.38
C SER A 41 9.75 -6.88 -20.58
N ASP A 42 9.22 -7.05 -21.77
CA ASP A 42 7.88 -6.57 -22.11
C ASP A 42 6.81 -7.36 -21.35
N MET A 43 5.94 -6.63 -20.69
CA MET A 43 4.80 -7.16 -19.92
C MET A 43 3.59 -6.25 -20.10
N LEU A 44 2.41 -6.77 -19.80
CA LEU A 44 1.17 -6.00 -19.82
C LEU A 44 0.57 -5.86 -18.43
N VAL A 45 0.08 -4.67 -18.11
CA VAL A 45 -0.89 -4.47 -17.04
C VAL A 45 -2.30 -4.59 -17.61
N MET A 46 -3.14 -5.38 -16.96
CA MET A 46 -4.55 -5.56 -17.27
C MET A 46 -5.37 -4.92 -16.15
N PRO A 47 -5.95 -3.73 -16.37
CA PRO A 47 -6.72 -3.06 -15.34
C PRO A 47 -7.93 -3.90 -14.90
N ASP A 48 -8.18 -3.92 -13.58
CA ASP A 48 -9.35 -4.56 -13.01
C ASP A 48 -10.41 -3.50 -12.71
N PRO A 49 -11.48 -3.41 -13.52
CA PRO A 49 -12.50 -2.37 -13.35
C PRO A 49 -13.26 -2.46 -12.02
N THR A 50 -13.26 -3.62 -11.37
CA THR A 50 -13.91 -3.80 -10.06
C THR A 50 -13.19 -3.07 -8.93
N THR A 51 -11.95 -2.63 -9.18
CA THR A 51 -11.11 -1.90 -8.22
C THR A 51 -11.09 -0.39 -8.47
N ALA A 52 -11.90 0.10 -9.41
CA ALA A 52 -11.90 1.50 -9.82
C ALA A 52 -12.33 2.43 -8.68
N VAL A 53 -11.47 3.38 -8.33
CA VAL A 53 -11.76 4.43 -7.34
C VAL A 53 -11.25 5.78 -7.84
N ILE A 54 -11.96 6.84 -7.48
CA ILE A 54 -11.40 8.19 -7.61
C ILE A 54 -10.44 8.41 -6.46
N ASP A 55 -9.18 8.62 -6.77
CA ASP A 55 -8.13 8.81 -5.77
C ASP A 55 -8.40 10.09 -4.96
N PRO A 56 -8.66 9.98 -3.66
CA PRO A 56 -9.01 11.15 -2.84
C PRO A 56 -7.82 12.03 -2.48
N PHE A 57 -6.59 11.62 -2.80
CA PHE A 57 -5.35 12.33 -2.45
C PHE A 57 -4.74 13.09 -3.63
N CYS A 58 -5.21 12.82 -4.86
CA CYS A 58 -4.73 13.53 -6.04
C CYS A 58 -5.38 14.90 -6.17
N ALA A 59 -4.58 15.94 -6.45
CA ALA A 59 -5.08 17.31 -6.68
C ALA A 59 -5.94 17.41 -7.95
N ALA A 60 -5.56 16.69 -9.01
CA ALA A 60 -6.37 16.53 -10.22
C ALA A 60 -7.27 15.29 -10.07
N PRO A 61 -8.50 15.29 -10.59
CA PRO A 61 -9.32 14.09 -10.61
C PRO A 61 -8.60 12.93 -11.29
N THR A 62 -8.33 11.88 -10.54
CA THR A 62 -7.55 10.72 -10.98
C THR A 62 -8.33 9.45 -10.71
N LEU A 63 -8.57 8.67 -11.76
CA LEU A 63 -9.12 7.33 -11.63
C LEU A 63 -7.97 6.35 -11.39
N SER A 64 -8.00 5.65 -10.27
CA SER A 64 -7.03 4.61 -9.93
C SER A 64 -7.63 3.23 -10.09
N LEU A 65 -6.87 2.33 -10.70
CA LEU A 65 -7.23 0.93 -10.93
C LEU A 65 -6.07 0.03 -10.51
N VAL A 66 -6.39 -1.04 -9.81
CA VAL A 66 -5.41 -2.10 -9.55
C VAL A 66 -5.37 -3.02 -10.77
N CYS A 67 -4.16 -3.42 -11.18
CA CYS A 67 -3.97 -4.19 -12.41
C CYS A 67 -3.46 -5.60 -12.10
N ASN A 68 -3.83 -6.54 -12.95
CA ASN A 68 -3.19 -7.86 -13.06
C ASN A 68 -2.05 -7.77 -14.07
N ILE A 69 -1.11 -8.69 -13.98
CA ILE A 69 0.06 -8.72 -14.87
C ILE A 69 0.00 -9.98 -15.72
N VAL A 70 0.19 -9.82 -17.02
CA VAL A 70 0.19 -10.92 -17.99
C VAL A 70 1.38 -10.85 -18.94
N ASP A 71 1.71 -12.00 -19.51
CA ASP A 71 2.66 -12.11 -20.60
C ASP A 71 2.06 -11.50 -21.88
N PRO A 72 2.79 -10.65 -22.63
CA PRO A 72 2.25 -9.96 -23.79
C PRO A 72 1.94 -10.89 -24.99
N ILE A 73 2.61 -12.05 -25.07
CA ILE A 73 2.48 -13.00 -26.19
C ILE A 73 1.43 -14.05 -25.89
N THR A 74 1.56 -14.70 -24.73
CA THR A 74 0.68 -15.83 -24.35
C THR A 74 -0.61 -15.37 -23.68
N LYS A 75 -0.63 -14.13 -23.18
CA LYS A 75 -1.71 -13.56 -22.33
C LYS A 75 -1.95 -14.36 -21.05
N GLU A 76 -1.01 -15.22 -20.68
CA GLU A 76 -1.07 -15.96 -19.42
C GLU A 76 -0.71 -15.05 -18.24
N ASP A 77 -1.34 -15.32 -17.11
CA ASP A 77 -1.07 -14.62 -15.85
C ASP A 77 0.39 -14.76 -15.42
N TYR A 78 1.03 -13.65 -15.10
CA TYR A 78 2.41 -13.66 -14.65
C TYR A 78 2.57 -14.34 -13.29
N THR A 79 3.45 -15.33 -13.22
CA THR A 79 3.57 -16.22 -12.06
C THR A 79 4.09 -15.55 -10.79
N ARG A 80 4.77 -14.42 -10.90
CA ARG A 80 5.31 -13.64 -9.77
C ARG A 80 4.44 -12.43 -9.39
N ASP A 81 3.29 -12.27 -10.04
CA ASP A 81 2.31 -11.27 -9.64
C ASP A 81 1.61 -11.71 -8.34
N PRO A 82 1.69 -10.92 -7.25
CA PRO A 82 1.01 -11.25 -5.99
C PRO A 82 -0.50 -11.43 -6.13
N ARG A 83 -1.15 -10.68 -7.01
CA ARG A 83 -2.59 -10.85 -7.26
C ARG A 83 -2.90 -12.20 -7.92
N ASN A 84 -2.06 -12.64 -8.84
CA ASN A 84 -2.19 -13.96 -9.44
C ASN A 84 -2.02 -15.08 -8.38
N ILE A 85 -1.08 -14.91 -7.45
CA ILE A 85 -0.91 -15.87 -6.34
C ILE A 85 -2.17 -15.93 -5.48
N ALA A 86 -2.76 -14.78 -5.14
CA ALA A 86 -4.00 -14.72 -4.36
C ALA A 86 -5.18 -15.41 -5.09
N ARG A 87 -5.34 -15.15 -6.40
CA ARG A 87 -6.38 -15.80 -7.23
C ARG A 87 -6.19 -17.32 -7.30
N LYS A 88 -4.95 -17.77 -7.43
CA LYS A 88 -4.65 -19.21 -7.38
C LYS A 88 -5.00 -19.84 -6.04
N ALA A 89 -4.71 -19.16 -4.93
CA ALA A 89 -5.04 -19.64 -3.60
C ALA A 89 -6.57 -19.76 -3.41
N GLU A 90 -7.33 -18.76 -3.88
CA GLU A 90 -8.80 -18.80 -3.87
C GLU A 90 -9.35 -19.95 -4.71
N ALA A 91 -8.84 -20.10 -5.92
CA ALA A 91 -9.24 -21.21 -6.80
C ALA A 91 -8.91 -22.58 -6.18
N TYR A 92 -7.77 -22.69 -5.53
CA TYR A 92 -7.38 -23.89 -4.83
C TYR A 92 -8.33 -24.20 -3.65
N LEU A 93 -8.66 -23.21 -2.83
CA LEU A 93 -9.63 -23.37 -1.74
C LEU A 93 -10.95 -23.97 -2.27
N LYS A 94 -11.51 -23.38 -3.32
CA LYS A 94 -12.75 -23.87 -3.95
C LYS A 94 -12.60 -25.30 -4.45
N SER A 95 -11.46 -25.64 -5.05
CA SER A 95 -11.20 -27.01 -5.59
C SER A 95 -11.12 -28.09 -4.51
N THR A 96 -10.77 -27.74 -3.28
CA THR A 96 -10.69 -28.68 -2.15
C THR A 96 -12.06 -29.09 -1.62
N GLY A 97 -13.10 -28.30 -1.90
CA GLY A 97 -14.44 -28.49 -1.33
C GLY A 97 -14.54 -28.17 0.17
N ILE A 98 -13.48 -27.60 0.78
CA ILE A 98 -13.49 -27.20 2.20
C ILE A 98 -14.27 -25.90 2.40
N GLY A 99 -14.17 -24.97 1.44
CA GLY A 99 -14.86 -23.67 1.47
C GLY A 99 -14.84 -22.97 0.13
N ASP A 100 -15.79 -22.06 -0.07
CA ASP A 100 -15.90 -21.28 -1.30
C ASP A 100 -15.32 -19.88 -1.16
N VAL A 101 -15.21 -19.39 0.07
CA VAL A 101 -14.77 -18.04 0.41
C VAL A 101 -13.84 -18.06 1.61
N ALA A 102 -12.79 -17.24 1.57
CA ALA A 102 -11.95 -16.94 2.72
C ALA A 102 -12.14 -15.45 3.11
N TYR A 103 -12.42 -15.20 4.38
CA TYR A 103 -12.50 -13.85 4.93
C TYR A 103 -11.21 -13.50 5.66
N PHE A 104 -10.72 -12.29 5.44
CA PHE A 104 -9.53 -11.76 6.09
C PHE A 104 -9.88 -10.42 6.76
N GLY A 105 -9.45 -10.25 8.02
CA GLY A 105 -9.52 -8.99 8.74
C GLY A 105 -8.10 -8.50 9.02
N PRO A 106 -7.48 -7.72 8.12
CA PRO A 106 -6.13 -7.22 8.36
C PRO A 106 -6.13 -6.15 9.46
N GLU A 107 -5.14 -6.23 10.34
CA GLU A 107 -4.87 -5.26 11.41
C GLU A 107 -3.52 -4.59 11.16
N PRO A 108 -3.45 -3.60 10.24
CA PRO A 108 -2.19 -2.93 9.92
C PRO A 108 -1.70 -2.10 11.10
N GLU A 109 -0.50 -2.41 11.59
CA GLU A 109 0.18 -1.66 12.64
C GLU A 109 1.26 -0.76 12.03
N PHE A 110 1.36 0.47 12.50
CA PHE A 110 2.33 1.44 12.00
C PHE A 110 2.72 2.45 13.08
N PHE A 111 3.89 3.04 12.90
CA PHE A 111 4.36 4.15 13.69
C PHE A 111 4.16 5.47 12.95
N VAL A 112 3.91 6.55 13.68
CA VAL A 112 3.87 7.91 13.16
C VAL A 112 5.08 8.66 13.70
N PHE A 113 5.91 9.16 12.79
CA PHE A 113 7.11 9.91 13.13
C PHE A 113 7.06 11.31 12.54
N ASP A 114 7.61 12.27 13.24
CA ASP A 114 7.81 13.65 12.75
C ASP A 114 9.12 13.76 11.96
N ASP A 115 10.13 12.95 12.30
CA ASP A 115 11.40 12.88 11.58
C ASP A 115 11.96 11.45 11.62
N VAL A 116 12.47 11.00 10.48
CA VAL A 116 13.15 9.70 10.36
C VAL A 116 14.40 9.86 9.52
N ARG A 117 15.54 9.54 10.09
CA ARG A 117 16.83 9.50 9.41
C ARG A 117 17.52 8.19 9.71
N PHE A 118 18.05 7.57 8.71
CA PHE A 118 18.84 6.35 8.87
C PHE A 118 19.82 6.19 7.72
N ASP A 119 20.92 5.53 8.01
CA ASP A 119 21.86 5.07 7.01
C ASP A 119 22.50 3.76 7.46
N GLN A 120 22.90 2.97 6.48
CA GLN A 120 23.65 1.75 6.69
C GLN A 120 24.62 1.56 5.54
N ASN A 121 25.88 1.49 5.88
CA ASN A 121 26.96 1.25 4.93
C ASN A 121 27.94 0.18 5.46
N GLN A 122 29.10 0.04 4.85
CA GLN A 122 30.05 -1.03 5.17
C GLN A 122 30.73 -0.87 6.53
N HIS A 123 30.71 0.31 7.13
CA HIS A 123 31.45 0.61 8.36
C HIS A 123 30.62 1.23 9.47
N GLU A 124 29.40 1.65 9.18
CA GLU A 124 28.48 2.19 10.21
C GLU A 124 27.01 1.94 9.88
N ALA A 125 26.18 1.99 10.90
CA ALA A 125 24.74 2.04 10.79
C ALA A 125 24.18 2.93 11.89
N TYR A 126 23.19 3.75 11.56
CA TYR A 126 22.46 4.56 12.54
C TYR A 126 20.99 4.70 12.17
N TYR A 127 20.19 5.02 13.15
CA TYR A 127 18.86 5.59 12.96
C TYR A 127 18.63 6.74 13.93
N HIS A 128 17.83 7.70 13.51
CA HIS A 128 17.29 8.77 14.34
C HIS A 128 15.81 8.91 14.00
N ILE A 129 14.97 8.86 15.01
CA ILE A 129 13.53 9.08 14.88
C ILE A 129 13.09 10.15 15.88
N ASP A 130 12.11 10.94 15.51
CA ASP A 130 11.43 11.85 16.43
C ASP A 130 9.91 11.74 16.29
N SER A 131 9.21 11.96 17.39
CA SER A 131 7.75 11.95 17.46
C SER A 131 7.30 12.80 18.64
N VAL A 132 6.22 13.55 18.47
CA VAL A 132 5.60 14.32 19.55
C VAL A 132 5.17 13.42 20.73
N GLU A 133 4.95 12.15 20.48
CA GLU A 133 4.60 11.16 21.50
C GLU A 133 5.82 10.43 22.09
N GLY A 134 7.02 10.71 21.61
CA GLY A 134 8.25 10.11 22.12
C GLY A 134 8.53 10.51 23.56
N VAL A 135 8.88 9.53 24.40
CA VAL A 135 9.20 9.77 25.84
C VAL A 135 10.36 10.75 26.04
N TRP A 136 11.28 10.82 25.08
CA TRP A 136 12.41 11.76 25.07
C TRP A 136 12.01 13.21 24.83
N ASN A 137 10.75 13.46 24.43
CA ASN A 137 10.18 14.78 24.22
C ASN A 137 9.39 15.29 25.43
N SER A 138 9.41 14.58 26.55
CA SER A 138 8.79 15.04 27.78
C SER A 138 9.49 16.30 28.32
N GLY A 139 8.71 17.33 28.64
CA GLY A 139 9.23 18.58 29.22
C GLY A 139 9.88 19.54 28.22
N LYS A 140 9.72 19.36 26.90
CA LYS A 140 10.13 20.34 25.89
C LYS A 140 9.29 21.63 26.00
N ASP A 141 9.94 22.77 25.77
CA ASP A 141 9.25 24.07 25.71
C ASP A 141 8.46 24.29 24.41
N GLU A 142 8.79 23.53 23.38
CA GLU A 142 8.12 23.56 22.07
C GLU A 142 6.73 22.89 22.16
N LYS A 143 5.83 23.35 21.33
CA LYS A 143 4.50 22.74 21.18
C LYS A 143 4.53 21.64 20.11
N PRO A 144 3.73 20.57 20.28
CA PRO A 144 2.91 20.29 21.46
C PRO A 144 3.75 19.68 22.60
N ASN A 145 3.63 20.22 23.78
CA ASN A 145 4.18 19.62 24.99
C ASN A 145 3.04 18.97 25.78
N LEU A 146 2.97 17.67 25.74
CA LEU A 146 1.93 16.89 26.42
C LEU A 146 2.29 16.59 27.89
N GLY A 147 3.52 16.92 28.33
CA GLY A 147 4.05 16.64 29.68
C GLY A 147 4.25 15.14 29.90
N TYR A 148 3.17 14.41 30.08
CA TYR A 148 3.21 12.96 30.19
C TYR A 148 3.25 12.29 28.81
N LYS A 149 4.09 11.25 28.67
CA LYS A 149 4.20 10.42 27.48
C LYS A 149 4.07 8.95 27.91
N PRO A 150 3.34 8.11 27.15
CA PRO A 150 3.33 6.67 27.39
C PRO A 150 4.74 6.09 27.25
N ARG A 151 5.06 5.10 28.06
CA ARG A 151 6.32 4.37 27.93
C ARG A 151 6.27 3.42 26.73
N TYR A 152 7.42 2.91 26.37
CA TYR A 152 7.53 1.85 25.36
C TYR A 152 6.61 0.67 25.70
N LYS A 153 5.86 0.18 24.74
CA LYS A 153 4.82 -0.85 24.87
C LYS A 153 3.64 -0.48 25.81
N GLU A 154 3.41 0.78 26.03
CA GLU A 154 2.20 1.31 26.68
C GLU A 154 1.34 2.07 25.66
N GLY A 155 0.19 2.56 26.10
CA GLY A 155 -0.70 3.35 25.25
C GLY A 155 -1.92 2.54 24.80
N TYR A 156 -2.36 1.56 25.59
CA TYR A 156 -3.61 0.85 25.34
C TYR A 156 -4.80 1.75 25.64
N PHE A 157 -5.56 2.11 24.62
CA PHE A 157 -6.71 3.02 24.66
C PHE A 157 -6.46 4.35 25.39
N PRO A 158 -5.40 5.09 25.07
CA PRO A 158 -5.19 6.41 25.65
C PRO A 158 -6.25 7.39 25.11
N VAL A 159 -6.44 8.47 25.83
CA VAL A 159 -7.31 9.57 25.42
C VAL A 159 -6.51 10.85 25.18
N PRO A 160 -7.01 11.80 24.36
CA PRO A 160 -6.39 13.11 24.26
C PRO A 160 -6.28 13.80 25.65
N PRO A 161 -5.23 14.58 25.89
CA PRO A 161 -4.17 15.01 24.97
C PRO A 161 -2.99 14.03 24.82
N ILE A 162 -2.98 12.92 25.56
CA ILE A 162 -1.90 11.92 25.47
C ILE A 162 -1.92 11.23 24.11
N ASP A 163 -3.10 10.83 23.65
CA ASP A 163 -3.31 10.42 22.27
C ASP A 163 -3.37 11.64 21.35
N SER A 164 -2.29 11.94 20.67
CA SER A 164 -2.20 13.04 19.72
C SER A 164 -2.62 12.64 18.29
N GLN A 165 -2.95 11.38 18.04
CA GLN A 165 -3.16 10.82 16.71
C GLN A 165 -4.63 10.46 16.42
N GLN A 166 -5.55 10.82 17.30
CA GLN A 166 -6.98 10.49 17.13
C GLN A 166 -7.55 11.03 15.82
N ASP A 167 -7.30 12.31 15.53
CA ASP A 167 -7.83 12.96 14.32
C ASP A 167 -7.21 12.35 13.05
N LEU A 168 -5.91 12.01 13.08
CA LEU A 168 -5.26 11.33 11.98
C LEU A 168 -5.94 9.98 11.68
N ARG A 169 -6.17 9.16 12.70
CA ARG A 169 -6.84 7.87 12.51
C ARG A 169 -8.26 8.03 11.99
N GLN A 170 -9.00 9.01 12.51
CA GLN A 170 -10.37 9.29 12.03
C GLN A 170 -10.38 9.72 10.57
N GLU A 171 -9.45 10.56 10.16
CA GLU A 171 -9.31 10.98 8.77
C GLU A 171 -8.95 9.78 7.86
N MET A 172 -8.05 8.91 8.30
CA MET A 172 -7.73 7.66 7.59
C MET A 172 -8.98 6.79 7.39
N VAL A 173 -9.79 6.59 8.42
CA VAL A 173 -11.05 5.83 8.33
C VAL A 173 -12.00 6.47 7.30
N GLN A 174 -12.19 7.78 7.34
CA GLN A 174 -13.05 8.48 6.38
C GLN A 174 -12.58 8.30 4.93
N TYR A 175 -11.27 8.31 4.68
CA TYR A 175 -10.75 8.06 3.34
C TYR A 175 -10.88 6.60 2.91
N MET A 176 -10.68 5.65 3.81
CA MET A 176 -10.93 4.23 3.52
C MET A 176 -12.39 4.00 3.14
N GLU A 177 -13.35 4.56 3.88
CA GLU A 177 -14.76 4.44 3.56
C GLU A 177 -15.13 5.08 2.20
N LYS A 178 -14.54 6.23 1.86
CA LYS A 178 -14.74 6.88 0.55
C LYS A 178 -14.33 5.99 -0.63
N VAL A 179 -13.33 5.14 -0.46
CA VAL A 179 -12.91 4.19 -1.49
C VAL A 179 -13.51 2.79 -1.32
N GLY A 180 -14.54 2.66 -0.48
CA GLY A 180 -15.32 1.43 -0.32
C GLY A 180 -14.72 0.40 0.62
N ILE A 181 -13.71 0.74 1.40
CA ILE A 181 -13.14 -0.14 2.43
C ILE A 181 -13.94 0.04 3.71
N ARG A 182 -14.61 -1.03 4.14
CA ARG A 182 -15.27 -1.05 5.44
C ARG A 182 -14.24 -1.18 6.56
N VAL A 183 -14.37 -0.35 7.59
CA VAL A 183 -13.53 -0.36 8.78
C VAL A 183 -14.38 -0.73 9.99
N GLU A 184 -13.86 -1.60 10.86
CA GLU A 184 -14.49 -2.04 12.12
C GLU A 184 -13.64 -1.64 13.32
#